data_acd9b89d0ddd90e073bfee634257d39f
#
_entry.id   acd9b89d0ddd90e073bfee634257d39f
#
_cell.length_a   1.000
_cell.length_b   1.000
_cell.length_c   1.000
_cell.angle_alpha   90.00
_cell.angle_beta   90.00
_cell.angle_gamma   90.00
#
_symmetry.space_group_name_H-M   'P 1'
#
loop_
_entity.id
_entity.type
_entity.pdbx_description
1 polymer ?
#
loop_
_entity_poly.entity_id
_entity_poly.type
_entity_poly.pdbx_seq_one_letter_code
_entity_poly.pdbx_strand_id
1 'polypeptide(L)'
;MLKNKSIHVILLILVTAMLPNMASAELKMGIVNLDVLFKEIPIYRESQEKVKKQFDPRARNLKTLEQEWNSLNDQYLKNETVMSDKEKKDLVEKIQTIETKYRSGQEKIQADLQKVQSEELSRIRAIVEKAITDYAEKKDFDIIIRADGTTLYAKKYINITQEIISKLQ
;
A
#
# COMPACT_ATOMS: atom_id res chain seq x y z
N MET A 1 -58.94 -13.96 -56.13
CA MET A 1 -57.68 -14.62 -55.67
C MET A 1 -56.60 -13.65 -55.15
N LEU A 2 -56.94 -12.41 -54.80
CA LEU A 2 -55.97 -11.39 -54.35
C LEU A 2 -55.95 -11.10 -52.83
N LYS A 3 -56.96 -11.60 -52.09
CA LYS A 3 -57.12 -11.29 -50.63
C LYS A 3 -56.18 -12.04 -49.70
N ASN A 4 -55.70 -13.21 -50.12
CA ASN A 4 -54.82 -14.04 -49.23
C ASN A 4 -53.32 -13.62 -49.25
N LYS A 5 -52.88 -12.97 -50.35
CA LYS A 5 -51.41 -12.53 -50.40
C LYS A 5 -51.13 -11.38 -49.44
N SER A 6 -52.07 -10.49 -49.18
CA SER A 6 -51.91 -9.34 -48.26
C SER A 6 -51.81 -9.79 -46.79
N ILE A 7 -52.53 -10.87 -46.40
CA ILE A 7 -52.52 -11.40 -45.06
C ILE A 7 -51.15 -12.04 -44.76
N HIS A 8 -50.55 -12.72 -45.70
CA HIS A 8 -49.23 -13.36 -45.56
C HIS A 8 -48.08 -12.33 -45.48
N VAL A 9 -48.19 -11.22 -46.20
CA VAL A 9 -47.23 -10.11 -46.15
C VAL A 9 -47.28 -9.39 -44.78
N ILE A 10 -48.49 -9.15 -44.25
CA ILE A 10 -48.68 -8.53 -42.93
C ILE A 10 -48.18 -9.45 -41.81
N LEU A 11 -48.39 -10.77 -41.92
CA LEU A 11 -47.89 -11.75 -40.93
C LEU A 11 -46.38 -11.85 -40.97
N LEU A 12 -45.74 -11.74 -42.14
CA LEU A 12 -44.30 -11.76 -42.28
C LEU A 12 -43.64 -10.50 -41.68
N ILE A 13 -44.26 -9.34 -41.80
CA ILE A 13 -43.78 -8.08 -41.20
C ILE A 13 -43.92 -8.09 -39.69
N LEU A 14 -44.97 -8.74 -39.15
CA LEU A 14 -45.19 -8.85 -37.70
C LEU A 14 -44.15 -9.77 -37.01
N VAL A 15 -43.68 -10.81 -37.69
CA VAL A 15 -42.69 -11.75 -37.17
C VAL A 15 -41.27 -11.12 -37.11
N THR A 16 -40.94 -10.23 -38.05
CA THR A 16 -39.65 -9.53 -38.03
C THR A 16 -39.54 -8.46 -36.93
N ALA A 17 -40.67 -7.95 -36.41
CA ALA A 17 -40.69 -6.98 -35.31
C ALA A 17 -40.45 -7.61 -33.91
N MET A 18 -40.47 -8.95 -33.80
CA MET A 18 -40.23 -9.67 -32.54
C MET A 18 -38.82 -10.24 -32.39
N LEU A 19 -37.87 -9.87 -33.23
CA LEU A 19 -36.48 -10.23 -32.98
C LEU A 19 -36.03 -9.47 -31.72
N PRO A 20 -35.70 -10.16 -30.60
CA PRO A 20 -35.11 -9.47 -29.45
C PRO A 20 -33.83 -8.79 -29.92
N ASN A 21 -33.75 -7.47 -29.75
CA ASN A 21 -32.49 -6.78 -29.86
C ASN A 21 -31.58 -7.46 -28.81
N MET A 22 -30.75 -8.39 -29.25
CA MET A 22 -29.61 -8.84 -28.44
C MET A 22 -28.67 -7.63 -28.33
N ALA A 23 -28.98 -6.74 -27.39
CA ALA A 23 -28.06 -5.73 -26.96
C ALA A 23 -26.86 -6.49 -26.43
N SER A 24 -25.82 -6.59 -27.24
CA SER A 24 -24.50 -7.05 -26.75
C SER A 24 -24.10 -6.05 -25.66
N ALA A 25 -24.23 -6.46 -24.40
CA ALA A 25 -23.77 -5.64 -23.33
C ALA A 25 -22.22 -5.51 -23.51
N GLU A 26 -21.81 -4.31 -23.92
CA GLU A 26 -20.41 -3.99 -24.09
C GLU A 26 -19.77 -3.97 -22.71
N LEU A 27 -18.85 -4.91 -22.44
CA LEU A 27 -18.15 -5.04 -21.16
C LEU A 27 -17.36 -3.77 -20.88
N LYS A 28 -17.72 -3.03 -19.82
CA LYS A 28 -17.06 -1.80 -19.43
C LYS A 28 -15.92 -2.09 -18.47
N MET A 29 -14.71 -1.97 -18.97
CA MET A 29 -13.48 -2.25 -18.21
C MET A 29 -12.74 -0.97 -17.82
N GLY A 30 -12.17 -0.97 -16.60
CA GLY A 30 -11.25 0.05 -16.14
C GLY A 30 -9.93 -0.57 -15.69
N ILE A 31 -8.87 0.23 -15.70
CA ILE A 31 -7.58 -0.13 -15.09
C ILE A 31 -7.15 0.96 -14.12
N VAL A 32 -6.54 0.54 -13.00
CA VAL A 32 -5.97 1.44 -11.98
C VAL A 32 -4.52 1.05 -11.72
N ASN A 33 -3.60 2.00 -11.86
CA ASN A 33 -2.21 1.84 -11.47
C ASN A 33 -2.06 2.22 -9.99
N LEU A 34 -1.95 1.21 -9.12
CA LEU A 34 -1.84 1.42 -7.68
C LEU A 34 -0.52 2.07 -7.28
N ASP A 35 0.57 1.82 -8.02
CA ASP A 35 1.88 2.41 -7.70
C ASP A 35 1.89 3.93 -7.94
N VAL A 36 1.24 4.37 -9.02
CA VAL A 36 1.03 5.80 -9.29
C VAL A 36 0.08 6.39 -8.25
N LEU A 37 -1.04 5.71 -7.98
CA LEU A 37 -2.06 6.14 -7.04
C LEU A 37 -1.46 6.37 -5.64
N PHE A 38 -0.73 5.40 -5.08
CA PHE A 38 -0.13 5.52 -3.75
C PHE A 38 0.88 6.66 -3.66
N LYS A 39 1.63 6.95 -4.73
CA LYS A 39 2.58 8.07 -4.75
C LYS A 39 1.89 9.43 -4.69
N GLU A 40 0.68 9.55 -5.22
CA GLU A 40 -0.01 10.83 -5.42
C GLU A 40 -1.05 11.14 -4.33
N ILE A 41 -1.61 10.13 -3.65
CA ILE A 41 -2.64 10.38 -2.63
C ILE A 41 -2.04 10.92 -1.33
N PRO A 42 -2.64 12.00 -0.75
CA PRO A 42 -2.14 12.64 0.47
C PRO A 42 -2.06 11.69 1.65
N ILE A 43 -3.07 10.84 1.85
CA ILE A 43 -3.16 9.92 2.99
C ILE A 43 -1.98 8.94 3.07
N TYR A 44 -1.39 8.54 1.95
CA TYR A 44 -0.19 7.69 1.95
C TYR A 44 1.03 8.46 2.47
N ARG A 45 1.22 9.69 2.01
CA ARG A 45 2.30 10.57 2.45
C ARG A 45 2.19 10.91 3.94
N GLU A 46 0.98 11.26 4.39
CA GLU A 46 0.71 11.53 5.80
C GLU A 46 1.01 10.31 6.69
N SER A 47 0.65 9.11 6.23
CA SER A 47 0.97 7.87 6.92
C SER A 47 2.48 7.65 7.03
N GLN A 48 3.23 7.88 5.95
CA GLN A 48 4.70 7.77 5.98
C GLN A 48 5.32 8.76 6.98
N GLU A 49 4.84 10.00 6.99
CA GLU A 49 5.30 11.02 7.94
C GLU A 49 4.95 10.65 9.39
N LYS A 50 3.76 10.10 9.63
CA LYS A 50 3.33 9.63 10.96
C LYS A 50 4.26 8.52 11.46
N VAL A 51 4.51 7.50 10.61
CA VAL A 51 5.44 6.42 10.96
C VAL A 51 6.82 6.98 11.26
N LYS A 52 7.35 7.85 10.41
CA LYS A 52 8.65 8.49 10.62
C LYS A 52 8.70 9.24 11.95
N LYS A 53 7.74 10.12 12.23
CA LYS A 53 7.66 10.88 13.49
C LYS A 53 7.62 9.98 14.71
N GLN A 54 6.95 8.83 14.63
CA GLN A 54 6.85 7.86 15.72
C GLN A 54 8.18 7.15 15.99
N PHE A 55 8.95 6.84 14.95
CA PHE A 55 10.16 6.01 15.07
C PHE A 55 11.47 6.81 15.12
N ASP A 56 11.52 8.04 14.58
CA ASP A 56 12.72 8.89 14.63
C ASP A 56 13.30 9.10 16.05
N PRO A 57 12.51 9.35 17.11
CA PRO A 57 13.05 9.47 18.47
C PRO A 57 13.69 8.19 18.97
N ARG A 58 13.09 7.04 18.64
CA ARG A 58 13.58 5.71 19.03
C ARG A 58 14.88 5.37 18.30
N ALA A 59 14.97 5.70 17.01
CA ALA A 59 16.18 5.53 16.21
C ALA A 59 17.31 6.40 16.75
N ARG A 60 17.04 7.65 17.15
CA ARG A 60 18.04 8.51 17.80
C ARG A 60 18.51 7.94 19.13
N ASN A 61 17.62 7.39 19.94
CA ASN A 61 17.99 6.74 21.20
C ASN A 61 18.91 5.53 20.97
N LEU A 62 18.59 4.68 19.99
CA LEU A 62 19.47 3.56 19.62
C LEU A 62 20.86 4.03 19.20
N LYS A 63 20.94 5.10 18.40
CA LYS A 63 22.22 5.68 18.01
C LYS A 63 23.02 6.18 19.22
N THR A 64 22.37 6.76 20.23
CA THR A 64 23.02 7.18 21.47
C THR A 64 23.55 5.98 22.26
N LEU A 65 22.76 4.90 22.37
CA LEU A 65 23.20 3.66 23.03
C LEU A 65 24.39 3.01 22.31
N GLU A 66 24.37 3.01 20.98
CA GLU A 66 25.48 2.52 20.16
C GLU A 66 26.78 3.33 20.40
N GLN A 67 26.65 4.65 20.44
CA GLN A 67 27.80 5.53 20.72
C GLN A 67 28.35 5.33 22.13
N GLU A 68 27.46 5.17 23.13
CA GLU A 68 27.86 4.90 24.52
C GLU A 68 28.54 3.54 24.63
N TRP A 69 27.98 2.50 23.98
CA TRP A 69 28.56 1.18 23.94
C TRP A 69 29.99 1.19 23.34
N ASN A 70 30.16 1.83 22.20
CA ASN A 70 31.46 1.97 21.55
C ASN A 70 32.44 2.74 22.42
N SER A 71 32.03 3.82 23.06
CA SER A 71 32.86 4.62 23.97
C SER A 71 33.35 3.83 25.18
N LEU A 72 32.45 3.02 25.78
CA LEU A 72 32.82 2.16 26.93
C LEU A 72 33.79 1.04 26.52
N ASN A 73 33.62 0.45 25.34
CA ASN A 73 34.54 -0.53 24.80
C ASN A 73 35.94 0.08 24.54
N ASP A 74 35.95 1.27 23.92
CA ASP A 74 37.21 2.01 23.71
C ASP A 74 37.90 2.36 25.03
N GLN A 75 37.14 2.75 26.05
CA GLN A 75 37.66 3.02 27.38
C GLN A 75 38.26 1.75 28.01
N TYR A 76 37.61 0.61 27.89
CA TYR A 76 38.09 -0.68 28.36
C TYR A 76 39.42 -1.03 27.70
N LEU A 77 39.47 -1.02 26.37
CA LEU A 77 40.64 -1.38 25.59
C LEU A 77 41.86 -0.48 25.89
N LYS A 78 41.63 0.82 26.08
CA LYS A 78 42.72 1.78 26.35
C LYS A 78 43.32 1.66 27.77
N ASN A 79 42.49 1.27 28.76
CA ASN A 79 42.86 1.33 30.15
C ASN A 79 42.97 -0.05 30.82
N GLU A 80 42.71 -1.15 30.11
CA GLU A 80 42.68 -2.50 30.66
C GLU A 80 43.93 -2.85 31.49
N THR A 81 45.12 -2.41 31.05
CA THR A 81 46.39 -2.71 31.73
C THR A 81 46.61 -1.94 33.01
N VAL A 82 45.93 -0.80 33.20
CA VAL A 82 46.11 0.08 34.37
C VAL A 82 44.96 0.04 35.37
N MET A 83 43.84 -0.59 34.99
CA MET A 83 42.63 -0.71 35.82
C MET A 83 42.80 -1.82 36.86
N SER A 84 42.24 -1.59 38.05
CA SER A 84 42.03 -2.64 39.05
C SER A 84 40.99 -3.66 38.62
N ASP A 85 40.99 -4.86 39.21
CA ASP A 85 40.02 -5.91 38.91
C ASP A 85 38.57 -5.47 39.15
N LYS A 86 38.35 -4.63 40.17
CA LYS A 86 37.04 -4.06 40.45
C LYS A 86 36.60 -3.12 39.33
N GLU A 87 37.44 -2.20 38.89
CA GLU A 87 37.13 -1.25 37.81
C GLU A 87 36.87 -1.97 36.50
N LYS A 88 37.64 -3.01 36.17
CA LYS A 88 37.39 -3.87 35.00
C LYS A 88 36.01 -4.51 35.07
N LYS A 89 35.66 -5.11 36.20
CA LYS A 89 34.37 -5.76 36.41
C LYS A 89 33.22 -4.78 36.26
N ASP A 90 33.30 -3.63 36.91
CA ASP A 90 32.27 -2.59 36.87
C ASP A 90 32.09 -2.05 35.44
N LEU A 91 33.18 -1.89 34.69
CA LEU A 91 33.10 -1.41 33.29
C LEU A 91 32.53 -2.47 32.34
N VAL A 92 32.91 -3.74 32.50
CA VAL A 92 32.35 -4.86 31.73
C VAL A 92 30.87 -5.00 32.00
N GLU A 93 30.39 -4.86 33.22
CA GLU A 93 28.95 -4.90 33.56
C GLU A 93 28.19 -3.75 32.90
N LYS A 94 28.76 -2.53 32.87
CA LYS A 94 28.18 -1.40 32.13
C LYS A 94 28.10 -1.67 30.64
N ILE A 95 29.16 -2.17 30.01
CA ILE A 95 29.22 -2.53 28.59
C ILE A 95 28.08 -3.52 28.27
N GLN A 96 27.97 -4.60 29.04
CA GLN A 96 26.96 -5.63 28.87
C GLN A 96 25.51 -5.06 29.01
N THR A 97 25.35 -4.15 29.99
CA THR A 97 24.05 -3.50 30.21
C THR A 97 23.64 -2.65 29.01
N ILE A 98 24.56 -1.83 28.49
CA ILE A 98 24.28 -0.98 27.33
C ILE A 98 24.07 -1.81 26.06
N GLU A 99 24.91 -2.84 25.84
CA GLU A 99 24.76 -3.77 24.73
C GLU A 99 23.39 -4.44 24.74
N THR A 100 22.97 -4.94 25.89
CA THR A 100 21.64 -5.57 26.05
C THR A 100 20.52 -4.61 25.73
N LYS A 101 20.58 -3.36 26.22
CA LYS A 101 19.61 -2.31 25.91
C LYS A 101 19.59 -1.97 24.42
N TYR A 102 20.73 -1.88 23.78
CA TYR A 102 20.87 -1.61 22.36
C TYR A 102 20.22 -2.73 21.52
N ARG A 103 20.62 -3.99 21.76
CA ARG A 103 20.09 -5.15 21.02
C ARG A 103 18.57 -5.30 21.19
N SER A 104 18.10 -5.28 22.43
CA SER A 104 16.65 -5.39 22.68
C SER A 104 15.86 -4.21 22.11
N GLY A 105 16.41 -3.02 22.16
CA GLY A 105 15.83 -1.83 21.53
C GLY A 105 15.76 -1.93 20.02
N GLN A 106 16.81 -2.47 19.37
CA GLN A 106 16.84 -2.68 17.92
C GLN A 106 15.78 -3.69 17.48
N GLU A 107 15.73 -4.86 18.14
CA GLU A 107 14.71 -5.88 17.84
C GLU A 107 13.29 -5.35 18.02
N LYS A 108 13.04 -4.60 19.09
CA LYS A 108 11.74 -4.01 19.37
C LYS A 108 11.35 -2.95 18.34
N ILE A 109 12.27 -2.09 17.92
CA ILE A 109 12.00 -1.10 16.87
C ILE A 109 11.67 -1.79 15.58
N GLN A 110 12.44 -2.81 15.17
CA GLN A 110 12.19 -3.54 13.93
C GLN A 110 10.82 -4.21 13.91
N ALA A 111 10.46 -4.92 14.99
CA ALA A 111 9.16 -5.59 15.11
C ALA A 111 8.00 -4.59 15.10
N ASP A 112 8.09 -3.52 15.89
CA ASP A 112 7.06 -2.49 15.99
C ASP A 112 6.89 -1.73 14.66
N LEU A 113 8.01 -1.41 13.98
CA LEU A 113 7.99 -0.72 12.69
C LEU A 113 7.29 -1.56 11.62
N GLN A 114 7.64 -2.85 11.52
CA GLN A 114 6.99 -3.76 10.59
C GLN A 114 5.49 -3.87 10.85
N LYS A 115 5.09 -3.98 12.12
CA LYS A 115 3.69 -4.03 12.53
C LYS A 115 2.95 -2.74 12.12
N VAL A 116 3.47 -1.58 12.50
CA VAL A 116 2.83 -0.28 12.22
C VAL A 116 2.73 -0.02 10.72
N GLN A 117 3.79 -0.34 9.95
CA GLN A 117 3.77 -0.20 8.49
C GLN A 117 2.71 -1.11 7.85
N SER A 118 2.58 -2.34 8.32
CA SER A 118 1.56 -3.29 7.82
C SER A 118 0.15 -2.80 8.13
N GLU A 119 -0.09 -2.32 9.36
CA GLU A 119 -1.39 -1.77 9.77
C GLU A 119 -1.79 -0.54 8.96
N GLU A 120 -0.87 0.42 8.79
CA GLU A 120 -1.12 1.64 8.00
C GLU A 120 -1.36 1.31 6.52
N LEU A 121 -0.58 0.39 5.93
CA LEU A 121 -0.78 -0.03 4.55
C LEU A 121 -2.12 -0.74 4.37
N SER A 122 -2.53 -1.60 5.30
CA SER A 122 -3.83 -2.27 5.27
C SER A 122 -4.99 -1.26 5.37
N ARG A 123 -4.86 -0.24 6.24
CA ARG A 123 -5.82 0.84 6.37
C ARG A 123 -5.97 1.63 5.07
N ILE A 124 -4.85 2.00 4.45
CA ILE A 124 -4.85 2.77 3.20
C ILE A 124 -5.44 1.94 2.05
N ARG A 125 -5.09 0.65 1.97
CA ARG A 125 -5.68 -0.27 0.98
C ARG A 125 -7.21 -0.32 1.08
N ALA A 126 -7.75 -0.46 2.28
CA ALA A 126 -9.20 -0.49 2.48
C ALA A 126 -9.87 0.81 2.00
N ILE A 127 -9.26 1.98 2.25
CA ILE A 127 -9.77 3.27 1.77
C ILE A 127 -9.73 3.34 0.23
N VAL A 128 -8.64 2.89 -0.39
CA VAL A 128 -8.47 2.88 -1.85
C VAL A 128 -9.46 1.90 -2.49
N GLU A 129 -9.59 0.69 -1.96
CA GLU A 129 -10.53 -0.32 -2.46
C GLU A 129 -11.97 0.19 -2.39
N LYS A 130 -12.35 0.84 -1.28
CA LYS A 130 -13.65 1.48 -1.17
C LYS A 130 -13.86 2.56 -2.23
N ALA A 131 -12.88 3.44 -2.44
CA ALA A 131 -12.98 4.50 -3.45
C ALA A 131 -13.10 3.94 -4.87
N ILE A 132 -12.41 2.84 -5.18
CA ILE A 132 -12.52 2.14 -6.47
C ILE A 132 -13.90 1.51 -6.62
N THR A 133 -14.41 0.82 -5.59
CA THR A 133 -15.74 0.20 -5.61
C THR A 133 -16.84 1.25 -5.78
N ASP A 134 -16.82 2.31 -4.96
CA ASP A 134 -17.79 3.41 -5.06
C ASP A 134 -17.77 4.08 -6.45
N TYR A 135 -16.59 4.15 -7.08
CA TYR A 135 -16.45 4.69 -8.43
C TYR A 135 -16.98 3.72 -9.48
N ALA A 136 -16.66 2.43 -9.35
CA ALA A 136 -17.11 1.38 -10.26
C ALA A 136 -18.63 1.31 -10.31
N GLU A 137 -19.29 1.25 -9.15
CA GLU A 137 -20.75 1.23 -9.04
C GLU A 137 -21.39 2.49 -9.61
N LYS A 138 -20.86 3.68 -9.26
CA LYS A 138 -21.40 4.96 -9.77
C LYS A 138 -21.28 5.12 -11.28
N LYS A 139 -20.31 4.46 -11.90
CA LYS A 139 -19.96 4.60 -13.30
C LYS A 139 -20.29 3.36 -14.14
N ASP A 140 -20.99 2.38 -13.55
CA ASP A 140 -21.39 1.12 -14.20
C ASP A 140 -20.21 0.40 -14.87
N PHE A 141 -19.09 0.25 -14.14
CA PHE A 141 -17.99 -0.62 -14.56
C PHE A 141 -18.30 -2.06 -14.21
N ASP A 142 -18.12 -2.96 -15.17
CA ASP A 142 -18.25 -4.41 -14.95
C ASP A 142 -17.02 -4.99 -14.26
N ILE A 143 -15.85 -4.43 -14.58
CA ILE A 143 -14.56 -4.87 -13.98
C ILE A 143 -13.56 -3.73 -13.94
N ILE A 144 -12.81 -3.64 -12.81
CA ILE A 144 -11.63 -2.80 -12.71
C ILE A 144 -10.43 -3.69 -12.38
N ILE A 145 -9.38 -3.61 -13.18
CA ILE A 145 -8.18 -4.42 -13.07
C ILE A 145 -7.03 -3.53 -12.59
N ARG A 146 -6.18 -4.08 -11.71
CA ARG A 146 -4.93 -3.44 -11.34
C ARG A 146 -3.96 -3.46 -12.52
N ALA A 147 -3.53 -2.28 -12.97
CA ALA A 147 -2.40 -2.16 -13.87
C ALA A 147 -1.11 -2.26 -13.05
N ASP A 148 -0.30 -3.22 -13.38
CA ASP A 148 1.03 -3.45 -12.81
C ASP A 148 2.07 -3.60 -13.91
N GLY A 149 3.31 -3.95 -13.55
CA GLY A 149 4.40 -4.14 -14.50
C GLY A 149 4.17 -5.19 -15.59
N THR A 150 3.10 -5.99 -15.48
CA THR A 150 2.73 -7.02 -16.48
C THR A 150 1.76 -6.47 -17.55
N THR A 151 1.17 -5.30 -17.34
CA THR A 151 0.29 -4.67 -18.32
C THR A 151 1.09 -4.04 -19.46
N LEU A 152 1.15 -4.71 -20.60
CA LEU A 152 1.93 -4.26 -21.75
C LEU A 152 1.31 -3.09 -22.51
N TYR A 153 -0.03 -3.06 -22.60
CA TYR A 153 -0.78 -2.04 -23.32
C TYR A 153 -2.19 -1.88 -22.78
N ALA A 154 -2.60 -0.63 -22.64
CA ALA A 154 -3.98 -0.25 -22.35
C ALA A 154 -4.29 1.09 -23.03
N LYS A 155 -5.50 1.22 -23.57
CA LYS A 155 -5.95 2.51 -24.12
C LYS A 155 -6.13 3.52 -22.97
N LYS A 156 -5.80 4.78 -23.23
CA LYS A 156 -5.87 5.85 -22.19
C LYS A 156 -7.26 5.98 -21.57
N TYR A 157 -8.33 5.81 -22.34
CA TYR A 157 -9.70 6.01 -21.85
C TYR A 157 -10.18 4.95 -20.85
N ILE A 158 -9.51 3.77 -20.75
CA ILE A 158 -9.83 2.77 -19.72
C ILE A 158 -8.99 2.95 -18.46
N ASN A 159 -7.97 3.82 -18.48
CA ASN A 159 -7.16 4.13 -17.30
C ASN A 159 -7.86 5.19 -16.44
N ILE A 160 -8.38 4.76 -15.30
CA ILE A 160 -9.13 5.60 -14.37
C ILE A 160 -8.34 5.99 -13.13
N THR A 161 -7.00 5.86 -13.17
CA THR A 161 -6.12 6.13 -12.02
C THR A 161 -6.30 7.56 -11.50
N GLN A 162 -6.34 8.55 -12.39
CA GLN A 162 -6.46 9.96 -11.99
C GLN A 162 -7.84 10.30 -11.41
N GLU A 163 -8.88 9.64 -11.90
CA GLU A 163 -10.23 9.78 -11.36
C GLU A 163 -10.32 9.27 -9.92
N ILE A 164 -9.65 8.13 -9.62
CA ILE A 164 -9.59 7.61 -8.27
C ILE A 164 -8.73 8.51 -7.37
N ILE A 165 -7.57 8.98 -7.85
CA ILE A 165 -6.72 9.94 -7.12
C ILE A 165 -7.53 11.19 -6.74
N SER A 166 -8.27 11.77 -7.69
CA SER A 166 -9.10 12.96 -7.45
C SER A 166 -10.21 12.75 -6.41
N LYS A 167 -10.60 11.50 -6.14
CA LYS A 167 -11.57 11.17 -5.07
C LYS A 167 -10.92 11.02 -3.70
N LEU A 168 -9.61 10.83 -3.67
CA LEU A 168 -8.81 10.61 -2.46
C LEU A 168 -8.02 11.83 -2.02
N GLN A 169 -8.14 12.94 -2.75
CA GLN A 169 -7.65 14.27 -2.41
C GLN A 169 -8.67 15.02 -1.56
#